data_995490c940aa84b47183f1ed53fc43d2
#
_entry.id   995490c940aa84b47183f1ed53fc43d2
#
_cell.length_a   1.000
_cell.length_b   1.000
_cell.length_c   1.000
_cell.angle_alpha   90.00
_cell.angle_beta   90.00
_cell.angle_gamma   90.00
#
_symmetry.space_group_name_H-M   'P 1'
#
loop_
_entity.id
_entity.type
_entity.pdbx_description
1 polymer ?
#
loop_
_entity_poly.entity_id
_entity_poly.type
_entity_poly.pdbx_seq_one_letter_code
_entity_poly.pdbx_strand_id
1 'polypeptide(L)'
;PAKELSVKLSEKYGVPVLPINCLELTETEIKEIMTQLLFEFPIREVSVKLPFWLTALPHDHWLRKALFGAVASAANEMELVRDVSLMTERLKECEYTDDCSVSSMDLGCGSANISVRVGSGLFYKVLSESTGLTVENEQSLMATMRELASVKKEYDRLKCALDEVEATGYGIVMPSIDELTLEEPELVKQGGKYGVKLSASAPSIHMLKANIKTEVAPIVGSESQSEELVKYLLQGFEEDPQKIWESNIFGKSLHELVNEGLRGKHKKKQKKARMKLQETLERLIN
;
A
#
# COMPACT_ATOMS: atom_id res chain seq x y z
N PRO A 1 60.77 -19.23 -5.91
CA PRO A 1 61.18 -18.36 -7.05
C PRO A 1 60.10 -18.33 -8.16
N ALA A 2 59.51 -19.48 -8.58
CA ALA A 2 58.48 -19.47 -9.64
C ALA A 2 57.22 -18.69 -9.27
N LYS A 3 56.76 -18.77 -8.01
CA LYS A 3 55.59 -17.99 -7.50
C LYS A 3 55.83 -16.50 -7.46
N GLU A 4 57.08 -16.07 -7.06
CA GLU A 4 57.42 -14.64 -7.07
C GLU A 4 57.51 -14.07 -8.48
N LEU A 5 58.02 -14.88 -9.42
CA LEU A 5 58.05 -14.50 -10.84
C LEU A 5 56.64 -14.41 -11.45
N SER A 6 55.75 -15.33 -11.11
CA SER A 6 54.34 -15.29 -11.60
C SER A 6 53.62 -14.03 -11.13
N VAL A 7 53.78 -13.61 -9.88
CA VAL A 7 53.19 -12.37 -9.35
C VAL A 7 53.72 -11.15 -10.13
N LYS A 8 55.03 -11.03 -10.29
CA LYS A 8 55.65 -9.92 -11.04
C LYS A 8 55.19 -9.86 -12.50
N LEU A 9 55.03 -11.03 -13.14
CA LEU A 9 54.57 -11.10 -14.50
C LEU A 9 53.08 -10.79 -14.60
N SER A 10 52.26 -11.25 -13.62
CA SER A 10 50.85 -10.93 -13.55
C SER A 10 50.60 -9.42 -13.40
N GLU A 11 51.37 -8.75 -12.50
CA GLU A 11 51.31 -7.29 -12.34
C GLU A 11 51.77 -6.55 -13.61
N LYS A 12 52.77 -7.06 -14.31
CA LYS A 12 53.32 -6.41 -15.50
C LYS A 12 52.38 -6.49 -16.70
N TYR A 13 51.70 -7.64 -16.88
CA TYR A 13 50.89 -7.92 -18.07
C TYR A 13 49.38 -7.78 -17.82
N GLY A 14 48.95 -7.62 -16.55
CA GLY A 14 47.54 -7.47 -16.20
C GLY A 14 46.68 -8.73 -16.41
N VAL A 15 47.35 -9.90 -16.54
CA VAL A 15 46.68 -11.19 -16.73
C VAL A 15 47.18 -12.21 -15.72
N PRO A 16 46.37 -13.20 -15.31
CA PRO A 16 46.81 -14.25 -14.39
C PRO A 16 47.96 -15.06 -14.99
N VAL A 17 49.03 -15.27 -14.24
CA VAL A 17 50.16 -16.07 -14.64
C VAL A 17 50.31 -17.29 -13.73
N LEU A 18 50.12 -18.50 -14.24
CA LEU A 18 50.19 -19.74 -13.49
C LEU A 18 51.58 -20.38 -13.65
N PRO A 19 52.29 -20.63 -12.53
CA PRO A 19 53.54 -21.41 -12.59
C PRO A 19 53.21 -22.90 -12.66
N ILE A 20 53.56 -23.58 -13.77
CA ILE A 20 53.18 -24.97 -14.01
C ILE A 20 54.46 -25.81 -14.26
N ASN A 21 54.50 -27.03 -13.69
CA ASN A 21 55.48 -28.02 -14.02
C ASN A 21 54.95 -28.97 -15.11
N CYS A 22 55.37 -28.75 -16.36
CA CYS A 22 54.91 -29.54 -17.48
C CYS A 22 55.32 -31.03 -17.44
N LEU A 23 56.26 -31.42 -16.59
CA LEU A 23 56.70 -32.81 -16.46
C LEU A 23 55.81 -33.63 -15.51
N GLU A 24 55.10 -32.97 -14.63
CA GLU A 24 54.24 -33.58 -13.59
C GLU A 24 52.85 -33.00 -13.62
N LEU A 25 52.36 -32.64 -14.83
CA LEU A 25 51.04 -31.99 -14.97
C LEU A 25 49.91 -32.93 -14.59
N THR A 26 49.14 -32.55 -13.59
CA THR A 26 48.00 -33.32 -13.11
C THR A 26 46.69 -32.88 -13.75
N GLU A 27 45.68 -33.74 -13.73
CA GLU A 27 44.31 -33.41 -14.22
C GLU A 27 43.72 -32.17 -13.50
N THR A 28 44.01 -32.01 -12.20
CA THR A 28 43.57 -30.88 -11.39
C THR A 28 44.15 -29.57 -11.89
N GLU A 29 45.47 -29.56 -12.18
CA GLU A 29 46.15 -28.38 -12.71
C GLU A 29 45.65 -28.01 -14.11
N ILE A 30 45.33 -28.99 -14.94
CA ILE A 30 44.73 -28.76 -16.29
C ILE A 30 43.36 -28.08 -16.11
N LYS A 31 42.50 -28.59 -15.19
CA LYS A 31 41.20 -27.98 -14.89
C LYS A 31 41.33 -26.56 -14.39
N GLU A 32 42.31 -26.29 -13.52
CA GLU A 32 42.60 -24.95 -12.97
C GLU A 32 43.02 -23.98 -14.09
N ILE A 33 43.90 -24.41 -15.02
CA ILE A 33 44.31 -23.61 -16.16
C ILE A 33 43.11 -23.26 -17.02
N MET A 34 42.28 -24.27 -17.35
CA MET A 34 41.07 -24.07 -18.18
C MET A 34 40.07 -23.13 -17.50
N THR A 35 39.90 -23.28 -16.20
CA THR A 35 39.04 -22.39 -15.39
C THR A 35 39.53 -20.96 -15.43
N GLN A 36 40.82 -20.73 -15.19
CA GLN A 36 41.43 -19.40 -15.25
C GLN A 36 41.33 -18.77 -16.64
N LEU A 37 41.50 -19.58 -17.69
CA LEU A 37 41.31 -19.12 -19.06
C LEU A 37 39.87 -18.65 -19.29
N LEU A 38 38.85 -19.40 -18.80
CA LEU A 38 37.45 -19.05 -18.95
C LEU A 38 37.08 -17.78 -18.18
N PHE A 39 37.73 -17.47 -17.09
CA PHE A 39 37.54 -16.20 -16.37
C PHE A 39 37.99 -14.97 -17.16
N GLU A 40 38.88 -15.12 -18.11
CA GLU A 40 39.33 -14.04 -19.01
C GLU A 40 38.44 -13.87 -20.25
N PHE A 41 37.39 -14.67 -20.41
CA PHE A 41 36.41 -14.46 -21.48
C PHE A 41 35.41 -13.34 -21.15
N PRO A 42 34.86 -12.69 -22.19
CA PRO A 42 33.85 -11.66 -22.00
C PRO A 42 32.58 -12.24 -21.37
N ILE A 43 32.04 -11.54 -20.39
CA ILE A 43 30.73 -11.85 -19.81
C ILE A 43 29.63 -11.50 -20.83
N ARG A 44 28.63 -12.36 -21.00
CA ARG A 44 27.53 -12.17 -21.94
C ARG A 44 26.24 -11.74 -21.22
N GLU A 45 25.98 -12.35 -20.07
CA GLU A 45 24.72 -12.12 -19.35
C GLU A 45 24.94 -12.18 -17.85
N VAL A 46 24.40 -11.19 -17.14
CA VAL A 46 24.34 -11.21 -15.69
C VAL A 46 22.90 -10.99 -15.25
N SER A 47 22.36 -12.00 -14.61
CA SER A 47 21.03 -11.93 -14.02
C SER A 47 21.12 -11.60 -12.54
N VAL A 48 20.57 -10.45 -12.11
CA VAL A 48 20.55 -10.03 -10.71
C VAL A 48 19.16 -10.29 -10.13
N LYS A 49 19.07 -11.22 -9.17
CA LYS A 49 17.83 -11.53 -8.45
C LYS A 49 17.69 -10.62 -7.24
N LEU A 50 16.71 -9.73 -7.32
CA LEU A 50 16.25 -8.87 -6.22
C LEU A 50 14.97 -9.44 -5.61
N PRO A 51 14.62 -9.10 -4.35
CA PRO A 51 13.33 -9.46 -3.76
C PRO A 51 12.15 -9.01 -4.61
N PHE A 52 11.21 -9.92 -4.84
CA PHE A 52 10.10 -9.68 -5.78
C PHE A 52 9.22 -8.48 -5.42
N TRP A 53 9.05 -8.20 -4.12
CA TRP A 53 8.24 -7.07 -3.66
C TRP A 53 8.74 -5.70 -4.14
N LEU A 54 10.04 -5.58 -4.49
CA LEU A 54 10.59 -4.36 -5.07
C LEU A 54 9.97 -4.00 -6.43
N THR A 55 9.50 -5.00 -7.18
CA THR A 55 8.83 -4.77 -8.47
C THR A 55 7.46 -4.11 -8.33
N ALA A 56 6.82 -4.24 -7.16
CA ALA A 56 5.56 -3.59 -6.85
C ALA A 56 5.70 -2.09 -6.55
N LEU A 57 6.94 -1.60 -6.32
CA LEU A 57 7.19 -0.20 -6.05
C LEU A 57 7.15 0.64 -7.32
N PRO A 58 6.66 1.89 -7.24
CA PRO A 58 6.75 2.85 -8.34
C PRO A 58 8.18 3.03 -8.85
N HIS A 59 8.35 3.36 -10.12
CA HIS A 59 9.68 3.55 -10.72
C HIS A 59 10.48 4.70 -10.10
N ASP A 60 9.82 5.69 -9.57
CA ASP A 60 10.39 6.86 -8.91
C ASP A 60 10.70 6.64 -7.42
N HIS A 61 10.31 5.49 -6.84
CA HIS A 61 10.56 5.18 -5.44
C HIS A 61 12.05 5.16 -5.13
N TRP A 62 12.46 5.81 -4.02
CA TRP A 62 13.85 6.01 -3.63
C TRP A 62 14.65 4.71 -3.53
N LEU A 63 14.11 3.68 -2.89
CA LEU A 63 14.76 2.38 -2.72
C LEU A 63 14.98 1.66 -4.06
N ARG A 64 13.96 1.73 -4.94
CA ARG A 64 14.06 1.14 -6.27
C ARG A 64 15.15 1.83 -7.09
N LYS A 65 15.17 3.17 -7.10
CA LYS A 65 16.23 3.94 -7.78
C LYS A 65 17.63 3.61 -7.25
N ALA A 66 17.78 3.53 -5.92
CA ALA A 66 19.06 3.22 -5.31
C ALA A 66 19.59 1.84 -5.70
N LEU A 67 18.77 0.78 -5.55
CA LEU A 67 19.19 -0.59 -5.86
C LEU A 67 19.41 -0.80 -7.35
N PHE A 68 18.50 -0.35 -8.21
CA PHE A 68 18.67 -0.48 -9.66
C PHE A 68 19.81 0.38 -10.18
N GLY A 69 20.04 1.56 -9.58
CA GLY A 69 21.19 2.41 -9.87
C GLY A 69 22.52 1.75 -9.51
N ALA A 70 22.60 1.11 -8.33
CA ALA A 70 23.77 0.36 -7.91
C ALA A 70 24.07 -0.81 -8.85
N VAL A 71 23.01 -1.57 -9.26
CA VAL A 71 23.15 -2.66 -10.23
C VAL A 71 23.64 -2.15 -11.58
N ALA A 72 23.06 -1.06 -12.09
CA ALA A 72 23.45 -0.46 -13.37
C ALA A 72 24.90 0.06 -13.34
N SER A 73 25.30 0.72 -12.25
CA SER A 73 26.68 1.21 -12.09
C SER A 73 27.68 0.07 -12.06
N ALA A 74 27.41 -0.98 -11.27
CA ALA A 74 28.27 -2.15 -11.19
C ALA A 74 28.34 -2.93 -12.51
N ALA A 75 27.25 -2.99 -13.27
CA ALA A 75 27.21 -3.64 -14.57
C ALA A 75 28.05 -2.92 -15.65
N ASN A 76 28.12 -1.59 -15.60
CA ASN A 76 28.90 -0.82 -16.58
C ASN A 76 30.42 -1.01 -16.44
N GLU A 77 30.89 -1.50 -15.29
CA GLU A 77 32.32 -1.74 -15.03
C GLU A 77 32.76 -3.18 -15.42
N MET A 78 31.82 -4.03 -15.90
CA MET A 78 32.07 -5.44 -16.20
C MET A 78 32.37 -5.68 -17.67
N GLU A 79 33.48 -6.33 -17.94
CA GLU A 79 33.85 -6.77 -19.28
C GLU A 79 34.07 -8.29 -19.33
N LEU A 80 34.69 -8.84 -18.28
CA LEU A 80 35.12 -10.23 -18.21
C LEU A 80 34.35 -11.01 -17.14
N VAL A 81 34.35 -12.33 -17.27
CA VAL A 81 33.70 -13.22 -16.30
C VAL A 81 34.28 -13.06 -14.88
N ARG A 82 35.58 -12.78 -14.76
CA ARG A 82 36.23 -12.51 -13.46
C ARG A 82 35.65 -11.30 -12.73
N ASP A 83 35.10 -10.33 -13.45
CA ASP A 83 34.58 -9.09 -12.88
C ASP A 83 33.26 -9.29 -12.12
N VAL A 84 32.64 -10.48 -12.23
CA VAL A 84 31.44 -10.85 -11.47
C VAL A 84 31.67 -10.79 -9.97
N SER A 85 32.87 -11.16 -9.50
CA SER A 85 33.23 -11.04 -8.08
C SER A 85 33.29 -9.58 -7.63
N LEU A 86 33.87 -8.71 -8.47
CA LEU A 86 33.91 -7.26 -8.22
C LEU A 86 32.52 -6.65 -8.16
N MET A 87 31.61 -7.08 -9.06
CA MET A 87 30.21 -6.66 -9.02
C MET A 87 29.54 -7.03 -7.69
N THR A 88 29.77 -8.24 -7.17
CA THR A 88 29.19 -8.62 -5.87
C THR A 88 29.74 -7.80 -4.70
N GLU A 89 31.01 -7.42 -4.74
CA GLU A 89 31.61 -6.53 -3.73
C GLU A 89 30.99 -5.13 -3.81
N ARG A 90 30.87 -4.56 -4.99
CA ARG A 90 30.20 -3.26 -5.21
C ARG A 90 28.75 -3.24 -4.75
N LEU A 91 28.00 -4.33 -5.01
CA LEU A 91 26.63 -4.44 -4.55
C LEU A 91 26.52 -4.58 -3.03
N LYS A 92 27.52 -5.15 -2.35
CA LYS A 92 27.58 -5.19 -0.88
C LYS A 92 27.86 -3.82 -0.26
N GLU A 93 28.52 -2.91 -0.96
CA GLU A 93 28.77 -1.55 -0.49
C GLU A 93 27.49 -0.69 -0.50
N CYS A 94 26.41 -1.15 -1.16
CA CYS A 94 25.14 -0.44 -1.16
C CYS A 94 24.49 -0.51 0.22
N GLU A 95 24.15 0.64 0.81
CA GLU A 95 23.56 0.80 2.15
C GLU A 95 22.33 -0.10 2.39
N TYR A 96 21.60 -0.44 1.32
CA TYR A 96 20.35 -1.20 1.40
C TYR A 96 20.50 -2.69 1.17
N THR A 97 21.73 -3.16 0.94
CA THR A 97 22.05 -4.56 0.66
C THR A 97 22.65 -5.20 1.91
N ASP A 98 21.99 -6.24 2.44
CA ASP A 98 22.53 -7.02 3.55
C ASP A 98 23.58 -8.03 3.09
N ASP A 99 23.34 -8.69 1.95
CA ASP A 99 24.23 -9.68 1.40
C ASP A 99 24.04 -9.80 -0.11
N CYS A 100 25.15 -10.11 -0.78
CA CYS A 100 25.17 -10.35 -2.21
C CYS A 100 26.08 -11.55 -2.49
N SER A 101 25.58 -12.51 -3.22
CA SER A 101 26.32 -13.74 -3.55
C SER A 101 26.04 -14.22 -4.96
N VAL A 102 27.05 -14.83 -5.59
CA VAL A 102 26.87 -15.52 -6.85
C VAL A 102 26.12 -16.84 -6.61
N SER A 103 24.93 -16.97 -7.15
CA SER A 103 24.10 -18.17 -7.01
C SER A 103 24.54 -19.29 -7.96
N SER A 104 24.91 -18.94 -9.17
CA SER A 104 25.47 -19.84 -10.17
C SER A 104 26.25 -19.07 -11.22
N MET A 105 27.23 -19.73 -11.81
CA MET A 105 28.05 -19.19 -12.90
C MET A 105 28.25 -20.30 -13.92
N ASP A 106 27.96 -20.01 -15.18
CA ASP A 106 28.27 -20.87 -16.30
C ASP A 106 29.39 -20.27 -17.13
N LEU A 107 30.59 -20.80 -16.91
CA LEU A 107 31.80 -20.34 -17.59
C LEU A 107 31.79 -20.65 -19.08
N GLY A 108 31.07 -21.69 -19.50
CA GLY A 108 30.96 -22.08 -20.93
C GLY A 108 30.08 -21.13 -21.74
N CYS A 109 29.01 -20.62 -21.11
CA CYS A 109 28.09 -19.67 -21.74
C CYS A 109 28.46 -18.22 -21.46
N GLY A 110 29.31 -17.95 -20.46
CA GLY A 110 29.64 -16.61 -20.00
C GLY A 110 28.46 -15.95 -19.29
N SER A 111 27.70 -16.72 -18.51
CA SER A 111 26.55 -16.19 -17.75
C SER A 111 26.70 -16.36 -16.25
N ALA A 112 26.21 -15.38 -15.48
CA ALA A 112 26.23 -15.40 -14.03
C ALA A 112 24.88 -14.99 -13.43
N ASN A 113 24.50 -15.66 -12.35
CA ASN A 113 23.32 -15.32 -11.55
C ASN A 113 23.76 -14.82 -10.18
N ILE A 114 23.42 -13.60 -9.86
CA ILE A 114 23.72 -12.94 -8.60
C ILE A 114 22.44 -12.82 -7.79
N SER A 115 22.48 -13.20 -6.52
CA SER A 115 21.35 -13.03 -5.59
C SER A 115 21.69 -11.93 -4.60
N VAL A 116 20.83 -10.93 -4.53
CA VAL A 116 20.94 -9.80 -3.61
C VAL A 116 19.88 -9.93 -2.54
N ARG A 117 20.28 -9.89 -1.28
CA ARG A 117 19.39 -9.80 -0.13
C ARG A 117 19.36 -8.37 0.37
N VAL A 118 18.16 -7.87 0.53
CA VAL A 118 17.88 -6.52 1.02
C VAL A 118 17.55 -6.60 2.51
N GLY A 119 17.91 -5.58 3.29
CA GLY A 119 17.69 -5.53 4.72
C GLY A 119 16.27 -5.90 5.12
N SER A 120 16.12 -6.83 6.06
CA SER A 120 14.81 -7.39 6.47
C SER A 120 13.85 -6.32 6.98
N GLY A 121 14.35 -5.26 7.60
CA GLY A 121 13.56 -4.13 8.08
C GLY A 121 13.06 -3.20 6.97
N LEU A 122 13.70 -3.18 5.80
CA LEU A 122 13.33 -2.29 4.69
C LEU A 122 11.96 -2.63 4.10
N PHE A 123 11.59 -3.90 4.06
CA PHE A 123 10.27 -4.31 3.62
C PHE A 123 9.16 -3.66 4.45
N TYR A 124 9.27 -3.74 5.79
CA TYR A 124 8.27 -3.17 6.69
C TYR A 124 8.27 -1.64 6.67
N LYS A 125 9.45 -1.03 6.55
CA LYS A 125 9.58 0.43 6.41
C LYS A 125 8.84 0.92 5.16
N VAL A 126 9.11 0.32 4.01
CA VAL A 126 8.47 0.68 2.74
C VAL A 126 6.98 0.38 2.76
N LEU A 127 6.56 -0.74 3.38
CA LEU A 127 5.16 -1.06 3.56
C LEU A 127 4.44 0.00 4.40
N SER A 128 5.04 0.44 5.50
CA SER A 128 4.50 1.49 6.36
C SER A 128 4.43 2.85 5.63
N GLU A 129 5.46 3.21 4.88
CA GLU A 129 5.49 4.44 4.07
C GLU A 129 4.39 4.46 2.99
N SER A 130 4.19 3.33 2.31
CA SER A 130 3.22 3.24 1.20
C SER A 130 1.77 3.13 1.65
N THR A 131 1.51 2.56 2.84
CA THR A 131 0.16 2.33 3.36
C THR A 131 -0.28 3.33 4.41
N GLY A 132 0.66 4.05 5.04
CA GLY A 132 0.40 4.89 6.21
C GLY A 132 0.11 4.09 7.49
N LEU A 133 0.28 2.76 7.47
CA LEU A 133 0.06 1.88 8.60
C LEU A 133 1.39 1.59 9.29
N THR A 134 1.38 1.47 10.61
CA THR A 134 2.59 1.09 11.37
C THR A 134 2.76 -0.42 11.38
N VAL A 135 3.71 -0.92 10.59
CA VAL A 135 4.05 -2.34 10.47
C VAL A 135 5.55 -2.51 10.67
N GLU A 136 5.96 -3.13 11.77
CA GLU A 136 7.37 -3.25 12.15
C GLU A 136 7.96 -4.66 11.94
N ASN A 137 7.11 -5.68 11.96
CA ASN A 137 7.50 -7.07 11.89
C ASN A 137 6.34 -7.96 11.36
N GLU A 138 6.61 -9.26 11.19
CA GLU A 138 5.64 -10.24 10.72
C GLU A 138 4.40 -10.33 11.61
N GLN A 139 4.57 -10.23 12.93
CA GLN A 139 3.46 -10.31 13.88
C GLN A 139 2.52 -9.11 13.74
N SER A 140 3.07 -7.90 13.65
CA SER A 140 2.27 -6.68 13.43
C SER A 140 1.61 -6.69 12.05
N LEU A 141 2.28 -7.20 11.02
CA LEU A 141 1.70 -7.38 9.68
C LEU A 141 0.49 -8.31 9.74
N MET A 142 0.62 -9.48 10.40
CA MET A 142 -0.49 -10.43 10.53
C MET A 142 -1.66 -9.86 11.33
N ALA A 143 -1.39 -9.09 12.38
CA ALA A 143 -2.43 -8.41 13.15
C ALA A 143 -3.18 -7.39 12.30
N THR A 144 -2.46 -6.52 11.60
CA THR A 144 -3.01 -5.50 10.70
C THR A 144 -3.81 -6.14 9.57
N MET A 145 -3.33 -7.23 8.97
CA MET A 145 -4.06 -7.95 7.92
C MET A 145 -5.38 -8.55 8.41
N ARG A 146 -5.42 -9.07 9.64
CA ARG A 146 -6.68 -9.58 10.24
C ARG A 146 -7.67 -8.44 10.47
N GLU A 147 -7.19 -7.31 10.98
CA GLU A 147 -8.03 -6.13 11.20
C GLU A 147 -8.59 -5.61 9.87
N LEU A 148 -7.73 -5.43 8.86
CA LEU A 148 -8.14 -5.01 7.53
C LEU A 148 -9.12 -5.98 6.87
N ALA A 149 -8.93 -7.29 7.05
CA ALA A 149 -9.84 -8.31 6.54
C ALA A 149 -11.23 -8.20 7.18
N SER A 150 -11.30 -7.94 8.51
CA SER A 150 -12.55 -7.70 9.21
C SER A 150 -13.24 -6.43 8.72
N VAL A 151 -12.50 -5.32 8.64
CA VAL A 151 -13.01 -4.05 8.14
C VAL A 151 -13.49 -4.17 6.69
N LYS A 152 -12.72 -4.85 5.85
CA LYS A 152 -13.10 -5.10 4.45
C LYS A 152 -14.39 -5.89 4.33
N LYS A 153 -14.57 -6.93 5.14
CA LYS A 153 -15.81 -7.73 5.15
C LYS A 153 -17.03 -6.86 5.46
N GLU A 154 -16.94 -6.01 6.48
CA GLU A 154 -18.02 -5.07 6.81
C GLU A 154 -18.22 -4.01 5.71
N TYR A 155 -17.15 -3.48 5.16
CA TYR A 155 -17.24 -2.52 4.05
C TYR A 155 -17.90 -3.13 2.81
N ASP A 156 -17.48 -4.35 2.41
CA ASP A 156 -18.06 -5.03 1.23
C ASP A 156 -19.58 -5.29 1.42
N ARG A 157 -20.03 -5.54 2.66
CA ARG A 157 -21.46 -5.67 3.00
C ARG A 157 -22.23 -4.34 2.83
N LEU A 158 -21.57 -3.22 3.17
CA LEU A 158 -22.20 -1.90 3.13
C LEU A 158 -22.08 -1.22 1.76
N LYS A 159 -21.14 -1.63 0.93
CA LYS A 159 -20.74 -0.93 -0.28
C LYS A 159 -21.90 -0.67 -1.24
N CYS A 160 -22.68 -1.71 -1.56
CA CYS A 160 -23.81 -1.57 -2.47
C CYS A 160 -24.82 -0.52 -1.98
N ALA A 161 -25.15 -0.55 -0.66
CA ALA A 161 -26.06 0.42 -0.07
C ALA A 161 -25.48 1.84 -0.05
N LEU A 162 -24.17 1.99 0.13
CA LEU A 162 -23.49 3.29 0.04
C LEU A 162 -23.55 3.86 -1.39
N ASP A 163 -23.28 3.03 -2.40
CA ASP A 163 -23.35 3.42 -3.80
C ASP A 163 -24.81 3.84 -4.17
N GLU A 164 -25.81 3.11 -3.68
CA GLU A 164 -27.21 3.47 -3.83
C GLU A 164 -27.58 4.80 -3.15
N VAL A 165 -27.08 5.03 -1.94
CA VAL A 165 -27.27 6.31 -1.22
C VAL A 165 -26.66 7.48 -1.97
N GLU A 166 -25.51 7.29 -2.59
CA GLU A 166 -24.88 8.34 -3.39
C GLU A 166 -25.69 8.64 -4.66
N ALA A 167 -26.21 7.62 -5.31
CA ALA A 167 -26.95 7.75 -6.57
C ALA A 167 -28.39 8.26 -6.37
N THR A 168 -29.10 7.74 -5.36
CA THR A 168 -30.55 7.97 -5.19
C THR A 168 -30.93 8.72 -3.90
N GLY A 169 -30.00 8.82 -2.97
CA GLY A 169 -30.25 9.35 -1.62
C GLY A 169 -30.76 8.31 -0.62
N TYR A 170 -30.95 7.04 -1.02
CA TYR A 170 -31.45 5.96 -0.17
C TYR A 170 -30.79 4.63 -0.56
N GLY A 171 -30.36 3.86 0.43
CA GLY A 171 -29.75 2.55 0.22
C GLY A 171 -30.16 1.56 1.31
N ILE A 172 -30.19 0.28 0.97
CA ILE A 172 -30.60 -0.80 1.88
C ILE A 172 -29.49 -1.83 1.95
N VAL A 173 -29.06 -2.14 3.19
CA VAL A 173 -28.20 -3.31 3.45
C VAL A 173 -29.10 -4.49 3.75
N MET A 174 -29.09 -5.47 2.86
CA MET A 174 -29.85 -6.69 3.05
C MET A 174 -29.25 -7.53 4.19
N PRO A 175 -30.11 -8.18 5.00
CA PRO A 175 -29.63 -9.07 6.05
C PRO A 175 -28.93 -10.29 5.47
N SER A 176 -27.94 -10.81 6.20
CA SER A 176 -27.30 -12.08 5.88
C SER A 176 -28.19 -13.25 6.30
N ILE A 177 -27.92 -14.45 5.75
CA ILE A 177 -28.66 -15.66 6.08
C ILE A 177 -28.63 -15.96 7.60
N ASP A 178 -27.52 -15.66 8.26
CA ASP A 178 -27.32 -15.85 9.68
C ASP A 178 -28.16 -14.90 10.57
N GLU A 179 -28.66 -13.81 9.98
CA GLU A 179 -29.53 -12.83 10.67
C GLU A 179 -31.01 -13.13 10.48
N LEU A 180 -31.36 -14.12 9.64
CA LEU A 180 -32.74 -14.56 9.42
C LEU A 180 -33.25 -15.38 10.61
N THR A 181 -34.37 -14.97 11.17
CA THR A 181 -35.08 -15.72 12.20
C THR A 181 -36.37 -16.29 11.60
N LEU A 182 -36.48 -17.63 11.61
CA LEU A 182 -37.69 -18.33 11.14
C LEU A 182 -38.65 -18.49 12.32
N GLU A 183 -39.88 -18.11 12.14
CA GLU A 183 -40.96 -18.35 13.11
C GLU A 183 -41.51 -19.75 12.98
N GLU A 184 -42.27 -20.21 13.98
CA GLU A 184 -42.91 -21.54 13.93
C GLU A 184 -43.90 -21.60 12.76
N PRO A 185 -43.89 -22.71 11.98
CA PRO A 185 -44.82 -22.90 10.87
C PRO A 185 -46.27 -22.95 11.34
N GLU A 186 -47.13 -22.12 10.72
CA GLU A 186 -48.58 -22.10 11.00
C GLU A 186 -49.39 -22.85 9.93
N LEU A 187 -50.37 -23.62 10.34
CA LEU A 187 -51.32 -24.23 9.40
C LEU A 187 -52.37 -23.21 8.99
N VAL A 188 -52.49 -22.91 7.67
CA VAL A 188 -53.45 -21.99 7.15
C VAL A 188 -54.45 -22.71 6.23
N LYS A 189 -55.74 -22.28 6.30
CA LYS A 189 -56.82 -22.79 5.44
C LYS A 189 -57.26 -21.68 4.51
N GLN A 190 -57.14 -21.89 3.20
CA GLN A 190 -57.54 -20.93 2.19
C GLN A 190 -58.34 -21.63 1.09
N GLY A 191 -59.59 -21.18 0.86
CA GLY A 191 -60.45 -21.71 -0.20
C GLY A 191 -60.73 -23.22 -0.13
N GLY A 192 -60.80 -23.80 1.08
CA GLY A 192 -61.03 -25.24 1.27
C GLY A 192 -59.78 -26.13 1.22
N LYS A 193 -58.61 -25.54 0.95
CA LYS A 193 -57.31 -26.25 0.96
C LYS A 193 -56.49 -25.87 2.22
N TYR A 194 -55.62 -26.77 2.65
CA TYR A 194 -54.68 -26.51 3.74
C TYR A 194 -53.31 -26.23 3.18
N GLY A 195 -52.62 -25.25 3.74
CA GLY A 195 -51.24 -24.87 3.44
C GLY A 195 -50.47 -24.62 4.72
N VAL A 196 -49.17 -24.46 4.60
CA VAL A 196 -48.29 -24.07 5.68
C VAL A 196 -47.81 -22.65 5.42
N LYS A 197 -48.01 -21.76 6.38
CA LYS A 197 -47.45 -20.40 6.37
C LYS A 197 -46.11 -20.43 7.09
N LEU A 198 -45.07 -19.98 6.42
CA LEU A 198 -43.74 -19.75 6.97
C LEU A 198 -43.51 -18.24 7.08
N SER A 199 -43.23 -17.77 8.27
CA SER A 199 -42.86 -16.38 8.52
C SER A 199 -41.40 -16.30 8.89
N ALA A 200 -40.70 -15.34 8.33
CA ALA A 200 -39.31 -15.07 8.69
C ALA A 200 -39.12 -13.57 8.93
N SER A 201 -38.29 -13.21 9.88
CA SER A 201 -37.92 -11.83 10.18
C SER A 201 -36.40 -11.68 10.13
N ALA A 202 -35.94 -10.50 9.72
CA ALA A 202 -34.53 -10.15 9.74
C ALA A 202 -34.36 -8.62 9.86
N PRO A 203 -33.31 -8.17 10.58
CA PRO A 203 -32.99 -6.76 10.64
C PRO A 203 -32.39 -6.29 9.29
N SER A 204 -32.90 -5.21 8.73
CA SER A 204 -32.30 -4.51 7.60
C SER A 204 -31.74 -3.15 8.03
N ILE A 205 -30.63 -2.69 7.40
CA ILE A 205 -30.09 -1.37 7.66
C ILE A 205 -30.48 -0.45 6.52
N HIS A 206 -31.11 0.69 6.86
CA HIS A 206 -31.54 1.69 5.91
C HIS A 206 -30.67 2.93 6.04
N MET A 207 -30.07 3.36 4.95
CA MET A 207 -29.20 4.54 4.86
C MET A 207 -29.90 5.64 4.09
N LEU A 208 -29.88 6.85 4.61
CA LEU A 208 -30.53 8.02 4.04
C LEU A 208 -29.56 9.19 3.92
N LYS A 209 -29.50 9.83 2.76
CA LYS A 209 -28.78 11.07 2.52
C LYS A 209 -29.76 12.24 2.71
N ALA A 210 -29.54 13.05 3.73
CA ALA A 210 -30.39 14.20 4.02
C ALA A 210 -29.60 15.50 3.99
N ASN A 211 -30.13 16.52 3.33
CA ASN A 211 -29.56 17.85 3.33
C ASN A 211 -29.91 18.59 4.63
N ILE A 212 -28.88 18.96 5.37
CA ILE A 212 -29.06 19.69 6.63
C ILE A 212 -28.63 21.12 6.39
N LYS A 213 -29.55 22.07 6.64
CA LYS A 213 -29.25 23.52 6.63
C LYS A 213 -28.97 23.96 8.04
N THR A 214 -27.89 24.71 8.23
CA THR A 214 -27.63 25.41 9.47
C THR A 214 -27.50 26.89 9.18
N GLU A 215 -27.96 27.70 10.11
CA GLU A 215 -27.80 29.15 10.09
C GLU A 215 -26.96 29.53 11.29
N VAL A 216 -25.90 30.27 11.03
CA VAL A 216 -25.02 30.82 12.07
C VAL A 216 -25.15 32.32 11.95
N ALA A 217 -25.76 32.94 12.99
CA ALA A 217 -25.95 34.38 13.06
C ALA A 217 -25.14 34.92 14.25
N PRO A 218 -23.84 35.17 14.06
CA PRO A 218 -23.04 35.80 15.12
C PRO A 218 -23.50 37.25 15.34
N ILE A 219 -23.63 37.64 16.60
CA ILE A 219 -23.99 39.03 16.95
C ILE A 219 -22.73 39.87 16.91
N VAL A 220 -22.69 40.85 16.02
CA VAL A 220 -21.59 41.79 15.83
C VAL A 220 -22.06 43.15 16.34
N GLY A 221 -21.58 43.61 17.43
CA GLY A 221 -21.73 44.92 18.03
C GLY A 221 -22.77 45.89 17.44
N SER A 222 -22.31 46.85 16.59
CA SER A 222 -23.14 47.86 15.95
C SER A 222 -23.59 47.51 14.55
N GLU A 223 -24.63 48.18 14.03
CA GLU A 223 -25.12 48.03 12.65
C GLU A 223 -24.02 48.26 11.62
N SER A 224 -23.22 49.34 11.79
CA SER A 224 -22.11 49.66 10.90
C SER A 224 -21.04 48.54 10.84
N GLN A 225 -20.70 47.93 11.98
CA GLN A 225 -19.74 46.79 12.02
C GLN A 225 -20.32 45.55 11.35
N SER A 226 -21.62 45.33 11.43
CA SER A 226 -22.31 44.23 10.77
C SER A 226 -22.31 44.42 9.26
N GLU A 227 -22.54 45.65 8.75
CA GLU A 227 -22.47 45.97 7.32
C GLU A 227 -21.05 45.80 6.76
N GLU A 228 -20.01 46.21 7.46
CA GLU A 228 -18.62 46.02 7.07
C GLU A 228 -18.27 44.53 6.97
N LEU A 229 -18.69 43.73 7.94
CA LEU A 229 -18.48 42.28 7.93
C LEU A 229 -19.20 41.61 6.75
N VAL A 230 -20.45 42.01 6.45
CA VAL A 230 -21.20 41.51 5.30
C VAL A 230 -20.48 41.85 4.00
N LYS A 231 -20.01 43.08 3.83
CA LYS A 231 -19.24 43.50 2.64
C LYS A 231 -17.95 42.67 2.48
N TYR A 232 -17.23 42.49 3.58
CA TYR A 232 -16.01 41.67 3.57
C TYR A 232 -16.28 40.21 3.15
N LEU A 233 -17.33 39.61 3.70
CA LEU A 233 -17.70 38.22 3.37
C LEU A 233 -18.21 38.10 1.93
N LEU A 234 -18.98 39.06 1.42
CA LEU A 234 -19.46 39.07 0.03
C LEU A 234 -18.28 39.20 -0.95
N GLN A 235 -17.33 40.10 -0.69
CA GLN A 235 -16.15 40.24 -1.51
C GLN A 235 -15.31 38.95 -1.54
N GLY A 236 -15.07 38.34 -0.38
CA GLY A 236 -14.36 37.06 -0.32
C GLY A 236 -15.12 35.93 -1.02
N PHE A 237 -16.46 35.94 -1.01
CA PHE A 237 -17.29 34.95 -1.69
C PHE A 237 -17.20 35.07 -3.22
N GLU A 238 -17.05 36.29 -3.73
CA GLU A 238 -16.88 36.55 -5.18
C GLU A 238 -15.46 36.20 -5.65
N GLU A 239 -14.44 36.43 -4.82
CA GLU A 239 -13.05 36.16 -5.17
C GLU A 239 -12.67 34.67 -5.06
N ASP A 240 -12.93 34.03 -3.95
CA ASP A 240 -12.62 32.61 -3.71
C ASP A 240 -13.53 32.02 -2.62
N PRO A 241 -14.60 31.33 -2.99
CA PRO A 241 -15.54 30.71 -2.02
C PRO A 241 -14.89 29.74 -1.03
N GLN A 242 -13.74 29.13 -1.39
CA GLN A 242 -13.08 28.16 -0.50
C GLN A 242 -12.32 28.86 0.62
N LYS A 243 -11.70 30.00 0.37
CA LYS A 243 -10.97 30.76 1.40
C LYS A 243 -11.88 31.33 2.49
N ILE A 244 -13.15 31.56 2.21
CA ILE A 244 -14.10 32.02 3.22
C ILE A 244 -14.24 31.03 4.36
N TRP A 245 -14.16 29.73 4.09
CA TRP A 245 -14.25 28.73 5.14
C TRP A 245 -13.13 28.83 6.18
N GLU A 246 -11.97 29.36 5.80
CA GLU A 246 -10.80 29.58 6.67
C GLU A 246 -10.82 30.95 7.33
N SER A 247 -11.71 31.86 6.88
CA SER A 247 -11.80 33.21 7.43
C SER A 247 -12.17 33.16 8.94
N ASN A 248 -11.40 33.91 9.73
CA ASN A 248 -11.59 33.96 11.17
C ASN A 248 -12.67 34.98 11.52
N ILE A 249 -13.79 34.50 12.08
CA ILE A 249 -14.89 35.31 12.57
C ILE A 249 -15.00 35.05 14.06
N PHE A 250 -14.68 36.04 14.88
CA PHE A 250 -14.73 35.97 16.36
C PHE A 250 -13.85 34.90 16.99
N GLY A 251 -12.63 34.72 16.48
CA GLY A 251 -11.66 33.78 17.03
C GLY A 251 -11.87 32.31 16.58
N LYS A 252 -12.86 32.07 15.72
CA LYS A 252 -13.11 30.75 15.10
C LYS A 252 -13.22 30.86 13.57
N SER A 253 -12.84 29.82 12.84
CA SER A 253 -13.08 29.80 11.42
C SER A 253 -14.57 29.64 11.10
N LEU A 254 -15.01 30.16 9.94
CA LEU A 254 -16.40 29.97 9.49
C LEU A 254 -16.76 28.48 9.44
N HIS A 255 -15.83 27.65 9.01
CA HIS A 255 -15.97 26.20 9.00
C HIS A 255 -16.26 25.61 10.39
N GLU A 256 -15.56 26.07 11.44
CA GLU A 256 -15.79 25.63 12.82
C GLU A 256 -17.17 26.05 13.32
N LEU A 257 -17.57 27.30 13.06
CA LEU A 257 -18.87 27.83 13.46
C LEU A 257 -20.03 27.06 12.81
N VAL A 258 -19.93 26.78 11.51
CA VAL A 258 -20.93 26.00 10.77
C VAL A 258 -20.98 24.56 11.28
N ASN A 259 -19.83 23.93 11.53
CA ASN A 259 -19.76 22.58 12.09
C ASN A 259 -20.37 22.49 13.50
N GLU A 260 -20.12 23.49 14.37
CA GLU A 260 -20.77 23.56 15.67
C GLU A 260 -22.29 23.70 15.55
N GLY A 261 -22.76 24.52 14.60
CA GLY A 261 -24.18 24.68 14.30
C GLY A 261 -24.84 23.37 13.82
N LEU A 262 -24.19 22.66 12.91
CA LEU A 262 -24.63 21.34 12.42
C LEU A 262 -24.66 20.31 13.55
N ARG A 263 -23.59 20.20 14.33
CA ARG A 263 -23.51 19.30 15.50
C ARG A 263 -24.57 19.62 16.54
N GLY A 264 -24.85 20.91 16.79
CA GLY A 264 -25.89 21.36 17.72
C GLY A 264 -27.30 20.93 17.27
N LYS A 265 -27.60 21.02 15.97
CA LYS A 265 -28.87 20.54 15.41
C LYS A 265 -29.02 19.02 15.53
N HIS A 266 -27.93 18.29 15.33
CA HIS A 266 -27.91 16.82 15.47
C HIS A 266 -28.12 16.37 16.93
N LYS A 267 -27.53 17.04 17.92
CA LYS A 267 -27.65 16.61 19.35
C LYS A 267 -29.03 16.85 19.96
N LYS A 268 -29.68 17.97 19.66
CA LYS A 268 -30.92 18.38 20.39
C LYS A 268 -32.21 17.66 20.01
N LYS A 269 -32.32 17.10 18.80
CA LYS A 269 -33.58 16.47 18.32
C LYS A 269 -33.49 14.95 18.09
N GLN A 270 -32.38 14.30 18.46
CA GLN A 270 -32.03 13.00 17.89
C GLN A 270 -32.88 11.82 18.38
N LYS A 271 -33.11 11.65 19.69
CA LYS A 271 -33.67 10.38 20.21
C LYS A 271 -35.11 10.16 19.78
N LYS A 272 -35.98 11.15 19.98
CA LYS A 272 -37.41 11.03 19.60
C LYS A 272 -37.64 11.01 18.08
N ALA A 273 -36.84 11.79 17.32
CA ALA A 273 -36.98 11.82 15.86
C ALA A 273 -36.48 10.51 15.20
N ARG A 274 -35.40 9.93 15.71
CA ARG A 274 -34.90 8.63 15.25
C ARG A 274 -35.90 7.50 15.50
N MET A 275 -36.45 7.43 16.72
CA MET A 275 -37.48 6.43 17.03
C MET A 275 -38.70 6.56 16.13
N LYS A 276 -39.21 7.77 15.91
CA LYS A 276 -40.37 8.00 15.00
C LYS A 276 -40.03 7.64 13.55
N LEU A 277 -38.79 7.91 13.09
CA LEU A 277 -38.36 7.54 11.74
C LEU A 277 -38.28 6.02 11.60
N GLN A 278 -37.71 5.34 12.59
CA GLN A 278 -37.63 3.88 12.63
C GLN A 278 -39.04 3.25 12.64
N GLU A 279 -39.92 3.68 13.55
CA GLU A 279 -41.32 3.20 13.61
C GLU A 279 -42.10 3.45 12.30
N THR A 280 -41.83 4.59 11.62
CA THR A 280 -42.46 4.89 10.35
C THR A 280 -41.94 3.98 9.23
N LEU A 281 -40.65 3.72 9.16
CA LEU A 281 -40.04 2.80 8.20
C LEU A 281 -40.56 1.37 8.44
N GLU A 282 -40.60 0.89 9.68
CA GLU A 282 -41.12 -0.44 10.02
C GLU A 282 -42.58 -0.60 9.57
N ARG A 283 -43.41 0.45 9.73
CA ARG A 283 -44.80 0.44 9.25
C ARG A 283 -44.98 0.48 7.73
N LEU A 284 -43.99 1.06 7.03
CA LEU A 284 -44.03 1.14 5.56
C LEU A 284 -43.55 -0.13 4.88
N ILE A 285 -42.66 -0.88 5.56
CA ILE A 285 -42.04 -2.09 5.03
C ILE A 285 -42.84 -3.34 5.37
N ASN A 286 -43.54 -3.39 6.54
CA ASN A 286 -44.42 -4.46 6.98
C ASN A 286 -45.89 -4.19 6.62
#